data_c0b0852be4bb8b839e702f5bbb6b2504
#
_entry.id   c0b0852be4bb8b839e702f5bbb6b2504
#
_cell.length_a   1.000
_cell.length_b   1.000
_cell.length_c   1.000
_cell.angle_alpha   90.00
_cell.angle_beta   90.00
_cell.angle_gamma   90.00
#
_symmetry.space_group_name_H-M   'P 1'
#
loop_
_entity.id
_entity.type
_entity.pdbx_description
1 polymer ?
#
loop_
_entity_poly.entity_id
_entity_poly.type
_entity_poly.pdbx_seq_one_letter_code
_entity_poly.pdbx_strand_id
1 'polypeptide(L)'
;MASVRKPSPGWSPIRILRENKTMGKPLLGQMMDVPLLVSSLISHAARHASDTEIVSKRVEGDLHRYTYRDCERRAKQLAQALARLGVETGDRVGTLAWNGYRHLEAYYGIGGMGAVCHTINPRLFPEQIAYIVNHAEDRYVFFDINFAPLVDAIAPQCPHVKGWIAMTDAAHLPSGATPFLCYETLVEAEDGRYDWPRLDEQQASGLCYTSGTTGNPKGVLYSHRSTVLHAYGAALPDAMNLSAMDAVLPVVPMFHVNAWGLPYAVPLTGGKLVLPGKDLDGKSLYELMEAERVTFSAGVPTVWLGLLNYMREAGVRFSTLNRTVIGGSACPPAMLRTFEDEYGVRVIHAWGMTELSPLGTLAKLNWAQSQRPLDAQRRLLEKQGRVICGVDMRIVGDDGRELPWDGVAFGELQVRGPWVIDHYFRGDASPLADGWFPTGDVATIDPDGFLQITDRSKDVIKSGGEWISSIDIENVAIAHPGVAEAACIACAHPKWTERPLLVVVPREGANLTRDTLLAFYEGKVAKWWIPDDVVFVESLPHTATGKLQKLKLRETFRDYVLPTAVCAP
;
A
#
# COMPACT_ATOMS: atom_id res chain seq x y z
N MET A 1 15.56 -38.71 -9.41
CA MET A 1 14.31 -38.51 -10.18
C MET A 1 13.32 -37.85 -9.27
N ALA A 2 13.27 -36.52 -9.34
CA ALA A 2 12.31 -35.72 -8.55
C ALA A 2 10.96 -35.75 -9.29
N SER A 3 9.93 -36.23 -8.62
CA SER A 3 8.58 -36.25 -9.14
C SER A 3 8.06 -34.80 -9.27
N VAL A 4 7.86 -34.36 -10.49
CA VAL A 4 7.13 -33.14 -10.81
C VAL A 4 5.72 -33.32 -10.29
N ARG A 5 5.36 -32.58 -9.23
CA ARG A 5 3.98 -32.50 -8.75
C ARG A 5 3.15 -31.85 -9.86
N LYS A 6 2.13 -32.54 -10.33
CA LYS A 6 1.10 -31.96 -11.20
C LYS A 6 0.45 -30.78 -10.44
N PRO A 7 0.11 -29.69 -11.13
CA PRO A 7 -0.63 -28.60 -10.51
C PRO A 7 -1.93 -29.15 -9.91
N SER A 8 -2.25 -28.73 -8.70
CA SER A 8 -3.53 -29.05 -8.05
C SER A 8 -4.67 -28.53 -8.93
N PRO A 9 -5.81 -29.24 -9.03
CA PRO A 9 -6.95 -28.76 -9.80
C PRO A 9 -7.38 -27.41 -9.27
N GLY A 10 -7.19 -26.36 -10.06
CA GLY A 10 -7.57 -25.01 -9.74
C GLY A 10 -9.05 -24.96 -9.38
N TRP A 11 -9.40 -24.11 -8.41
CA TRP A 11 -10.79 -23.77 -8.12
C TRP A 11 -11.44 -23.32 -9.42
N SER A 12 -12.41 -24.12 -9.90
CA SER A 12 -13.23 -23.71 -11.03
C SER A 12 -13.94 -22.41 -10.69
N PRO A 13 -14.06 -21.46 -11.62
CA PRO A 13 -14.79 -20.23 -11.38
C PRO A 13 -16.18 -20.62 -10.88
N ILE A 14 -16.66 -19.93 -9.82
CA ILE A 14 -18.06 -20.02 -9.41
C ILE A 14 -18.85 -19.53 -10.62
N ARG A 15 -19.22 -20.46 -11.51
CA ARG A 15 -20.30 -20.25 -12.45
C ARG A 15 -21.51 -19.90 -11.57
N ILE A 16 -21.98 -18.67 -11.66
CA ILE A 16 -23.34 -18.33 -11.23
C ILE A 16 -24.21 -19.43 -11.83
N LEU A 17 -24.73 -20.31 -10.95
CA LEU A 17 -25.55 -21.46 -11.32
C LEU A 17 -26.81 -20.95 -12.02
N ARG A 18 -26.73 -20.71 -13.32
CA ARG A 18 -27.90 -20.71 -14.18
C ARG A 18 -28.29 -22.20 -14.34
N GLU A 19 -29.34 -22.55 -13.59
CA GLU A 19 -30.26 -23.65 -13.82
C GLU A 19 -29.67 -25.02 -14.23
N ASN A 20 -29.14 -25.75 -13.24
CA ASN A 20 -29.18 -27.21 -13.31
C ASN A 20 -30.42 -27.70 -12.54
N LYS A 21 -31.45 -28.11 -13.25
CA LYS A 21 -32.76 -28.56 -12.75
C LYS A 21 -32.78 -29.87 -11.93
N THR A 22 -31.63 -30.36 -11.46
CA THR A 22 -31.54 -31.68 -10.76
C THR A 22 -30.80 -31.65 -9.42
N MET A 23 -30.38 -30.48 -8.92
CA MET A 23 -29.85 -30.37 -7.57
C MET A 23 -30.99 -30.09 -6.59
N GLY A 24 -31.16 -30.91 -5.56
CA GLY A 24 -32.06 -30.64 -4.44
C GLY A 24 -31.77 -29.27 -3.81
N LYS A 25 -32.72 -28.67 -3.12
CA LYS A 25 -32.50 -27.40 -2.42
C LYS A 25 -31.28 -27.55 -1.52
N PRO A 26 -30.28 -26.63 -1.61
CA PRO A 26 -29.11 -26.70 -0.76
C PRO A 26 -29.51 -26.61 0.71
N LEU A 27 -28.93 -27.46 1.54
CA LEU A 27 -29.05 -27.34 2.99
C LEU A 27 -28.18 -26.17 3.44
N LEU A 28 -28.82 -25.10 3.91
CA LEU A 28 -28.13 -23.92 4.41
C LEU A 28 -27.59 -24.14 5.82
N GLY A 29 -26.47 -23.49 6.13
CA GLY A 29 -25.96 -23.44 7.50
C GLY A 29 -26.95 -22.76 8.44
N GLN A 30 -26.91 -23.12 9.71
CA GLN A 30 -27.82 -22.62 10.75
C GLN A 30 -27.12 -21.69 11.76
N MET A 31 -26.03 -21.04 11.32
CA MET A 31 -25.35 -20.02 12.11
C MET A 31 -26.11 -18.70 12.03
N MET A 32 -25.89 -17.84 13.03
CA MET A 32 -26.51 -16.51 13.05
C MET A 32 -26.04 -15.72 11.83
N ASP A 33 -26.99 -15.07 11.15
CA ASP A 33 -26.71 -14.13 10.05
C ASP A 33 -26.34 -12.76 10.63
N VAL A 34 -25.04 -12.60 10.96
CA VAL A 34 -24.45 -11.34 11.44
C VAL A 34 -23.51 -10.79 10.36
N PRO A 35 -23.80 -9.61 9.80
CA PRO A 35 -23.00 -9.07 8.70
C PRO A 35 -21.61 -8.64 9.17
N LEU A 36 -20.60 -8.79 8.31
CA LEU A 36 -19.23 -8.35 8.52
C LEU A 36 -19.12 -6.83 8.29
N LEU A 37 -19.27 -6.04 9.34
CA LEU A 37 -19.25 -4.57 9.26
C LEU A 37 -17.99 -3.99 9.90
N VAL A 38 -17.44 -2.92 9.32
CA VAL A 38 -16.28 -2.22 9.89
C VAL A 38 -16.55 -1.69 11.29
N SER A 39 -17.79 -1.25 11.58
CA SER A 39 -18.21 -0.83 12.91
C SER A 39 -18.08 -1.92 13.97
N SER A 40 -18.18 -3.20 13.60
CA SER A 40 -18.02 -4.31 14.53
C SER A 40 -16.60 -4.42 15.08
N LEU A 41 -15.59 -3.97 14.33
CA LEU A 41 -14.18 -4.02 14.74
C LEU A 41 -13.92 -3.03 15.89
N ILE A 42 -14.37 -1.79 15.75
CA ILE A 42 -14.19 -0.78 16.81
C ILE A 42 -15.08 -1.10 18.03
N SER A 43 -16.29 -1.61 17.82
CA SER A 43 -17.16 -2.03 18.92
C SER A 43 -16.59 -3.23 19.70
N HIS A 44 -15.92 -4.17 19.01
CA HIS A 44 -15.16 -5.24 19.64
C HIS A 44 -14.03 -4.68 20.51
N ALA A 45 -13.18 -3.79 19.95
CA ALA A 45 -12.08 -3.19 20.67
C ALA A 45 -12.57 -2.36 21.88
N ALA A 46 -13.59 -1.54 21.70
CA ALA A 46 -14.18 -0.74 22.79
C ALA A 46 -14.79 -1.57 23.92
N ARG A 47 -15.25 -2.79 23.62
CA ARG A 47 -15.85 -3.68 24.61
C ARG A 47 -14.83 -4.59 25.30
N HIS A 48 -13.88 -5.15 24.55
CA HIS A 48 -13.00 -6.21 25.02
C HIS A 48 -11.55 -5.77 25.26
N ALA A 49 -11.16 -4.62 24.71
CA ALA A 49 -9.88 -3.95 24.91
C ALA A 49 -10.08 -2.48 25.27
N SER A 50 -11.12 -2.18 26.06
CA SER A 50 -11.67 -0.85 26.31
C SER A 50 -10.65 0.19 26.74
N ASP A 51 -9.67 -0.22 27.54
CA ASP A 51 -8.66 0.65 28.14
C ASP A 51 -7.32 0.62 27.39
N THR A 52 -7.24 -0.14 26.29
CA THR A 52 -6.06 -0.12 25.42
C THR A 52 -5.93 1.25 24.77
N GLU A 53 -4.73 1.78 24.85
CA GLU A 53 -4.42 3.15 24.48
C GLU A 53 -4.26 3.31 22.96
N ILE A 54 -4.76 4.44 22.46
CA ILE A 54 -4.43 4.99 21.14
C ILE A 54 -3.68 6.29 21.37
N VAL A 55 -2.48 6.39 20.81
CA VAL A 55 -1.62 7.58 20.91
C VAL A 55 -1.54 8.22 19.54
N SER A 56 -1.69 9.54 19.46
CA SER A 56 -1.64 10.28 18.22
C SER A 56 -0.82 11.56 18.36
N LYS A 57 0.21 11.71 17.52
CA LYS A 57 0.88 13.00 17.35
C LYS A 57 0.00 13.89 16.50
N ARG A 58 -0.50 15.00 17.09
CA ARG A 58 -1.39 15.93 16.39
C ARG A 58 -0.61 16.87 15.48
N VAL A 59 -1.29 17.38 14.46
CA VAL A 59 -0.72 18.40 13.57
C VAL A 59 -0.46 19.70 14.32
N GLU A 60 -1.21 19.96 15.41
CA GLU A 60 -1.03 21.06 16.36
C GLU A 60 0.30 20.97 17.13
N GLY A 61 0.93 19.78 17.18
CA GLY A 61 2.30 19.58 17.70
C GLY A 61 2.42 18.83 19.01
N ASP A 62 1.32 18.52 19.69
CA ASP A 62 1.27 17.76 20.94
C ASP A 62 0.85 16.30 20.73
N LEU A 63 0.80 15.51 21.81
CA LEU A 63 0.32 14.15 21.82
C LEU A 63 -1.10 14.08 22.41
N HIS A 64 -2.00 13.49 21.64
CA HIS A 64 -3.32 13.10 22.10
C HIS A 64 -3.31 11.63 22.53
N ARG A 65 -3.86 11.33 23.71
CA ARG A 65 -3.98 9.99 24.27
C ARG A 65 -5.41 9.73 24.68
N TYR A 66 -5.94 8.62 24.25
CA TYR A 66 -7.28 8.15 24.59
C TYR A 66 -7.38 6.63 24.38
N THR A 67 -8.52 6.04 24.62
CA THR A 67 -8.74 4.60 24.60
C THR A 67 -9.66 4.17 23.46
N TYR A 68 -9.76 2.85 23.19
CA TYR A 68 -10.74 2.35 22.23
C TYR A 68 -12.18 2.66 22.62
N ARG A 69 -12.49 2.72 23.92
CA ARG A 69 -13.80 3.18 24.40
C ARG A 69 -14.08 4.61 23.97
N ASP A 70 -13.11 5.48 24.11
CA ASP A 70 -13.23 6.88 23.70
C ASP A 70 -13.33 7.00 22.18
N CYS A 71 -12.54 6.24 21.45
CA CYS A 71 -12.55 6.22 19.98
C CYS A 71 -13.93 5.84 19.44
N GLU A 72 -14.54 4.74 19.94
CA GLU A 72 -15.88 4.35 19.52
C GLU A 72 -16.92 5.41 19.87
N ARG A 73 -16.89 5.94 21.09
CA ARG A 73 -17.81 7.02 21.51
C ARG A 73 -17.71 8.22 20.58
N ARG A 74 -16.49 8.68 20.27
CA ARG A 74 -16.26 9.83 19.41
C ARG A 74 -16.59 9.55 17.94
N ALA A 75 -16.35 8.33 17.44
CA ALA A 75 -16.81 7.90 16.12
C ALA A 75 -18.34 7.92 16.01
N LYS A 76 -19.06 7.53 17.08
CA LYS A 76 -20.52 7.62 17.16
C LYS A 76 -21.00 9.08 17.20
N GLN A 77 -20.32 9.95 17.95
CA GLN A 77 -20.60 11.39 17.94
C GLN A 77 -20.40 11.98 16.54
N LEU A 78 -19.33 11.57 15.83
CA LEU A 78 -19.10 12.00 14.45
C LEU A 78 -20.23 11.52 13.52
N ALA A 79 -20.69 10.28 13.66
CA ALA A 79 -21.82 9.75 12.88
C ALA A 79 -23.09 10.56 13.11
N GLN A 80 -23.40 10.95 14.37
CA GLN A 80 -24.53 11.82 14.71
C GLN A 80 -24.38 13.21 14.05
N ALA A 81 -23.19 13.80 14.15
CA ALA A 81 -22.92 15.11 13.55
C ALA A 81 -23.07 15.09 12.03
N LEU A 82 -22.55 14.05 11.36
CA LEU A 82 -22.71 13.89 9.91
C LEU A 82 -24.17 13.66 9.50
N ALA A 83 -24.92 12.87 10.26
CA ALA A 83 -26.37 12.68 10.03
C ALA A 83 -27.13 14.00 10.17
N ARG A 84 -26.79 14.85 11.17
CA ARG A 84 -27.37 16.20 11.32
C ARG A 84 -27.01 17.12 10.16
N LEU A 85 -25.82 16.97 9.58
CA LEU A 85 -25.40 17.68 8.36
C LEU A 85 -26.06 17.11 7.09
N GLY A 86 -26.89 16.07 7.22
CA GLY A 86 -27.63 15.45 6.14
C GLY A 86 -26.80 14.51 5.27
N VAL A 87 -25.74 13.90 5.83
CA VAL A 87 -25.03 12.78 5.18
C VAL A 87 -25.89 11.53 5.28
N GLU A 88 -26.07 10.85 4.18
CA GLU A 88 -26.90 9.67 4.05
C GLU A 88 -26.06 8.41 3.71
N THR A 89 -26.67 7.26 3.83
CA THR A 89 -26.07 5.99 3.39
C THR A 89 -25.64 6.07 1.92
N GLY A 90 -24.38 5.68 1.66
CA GLY A 90 -23.79 5.70 0.31
C GLY A 90 -23.18 7.04 -0.10
N ASP A 91 -23.37 8.13 0.64
CA ASP A 91 -22.67 9.39 0.43
C ASP A 91 -21.14 9.18 0.64
N ARG A 92 -20.32 9.86 -0.17
CA ARG A 92 -18.86 9.87 0.02
C ARG A 92 -18.47 11.08 0.84
N VAL A 93 -17.59 10.82 1.79
CA VAL A 93 -17.03 11.86 2.66
C VAL A 93 -15.51 11.79 2.57
N GLY A 94 -14.92 12.83 1.98
CA GLY A 94 -13.49 12.91 1.72
C GLY A 94 -12.67 13.16 2.97
N THR A 95 -11.42 12.67 3.02
CA THR A 95 -10.44 12.96 4.07
C THR A 95 -9.09 13.29 3.47
N LEU A 96 -8.59 14.51 3.69
CA LEU A 96 -7.25 15.00 3.38
C LEU A 96 -6.45 15.07 4.69
N ALA A 97 -5.99 13.91 5.19
CA ALA A 97 -5.47 13.85 6.55
C ALA A 97 -4.30 12.86 6.70
N TRP A 98 -3.42 13.16 7.64
CA TRP A 98 -2.33 12.29 8.09
C TRP A 98 -2.84 11.15 8.98
N ASN A 99 -1.93 10.32 9.49
CA ASN A 99 -2.23 9.29 10.46
C ASN A 99 -2.48 9.93 11.83
N GLY A 100 -3.73 10.22 12.13
CA GLY A 100 -4.17 10.89 13.35
C GLY A 100 -5.45 10.29 13.93
N TYR A 101 -5.74 10.57 15.20
CA TYR A 101 -6.89 10.00 15.90
C TYR A 101 -8.23 10.45 15.28
N ARG A 102 -8.35 11.71 14.83
CA ARG A 102 -9.54 12.22 14.16
C ARG A 102 -9.79 11.51 12.82
N HIS A 103 -8.71 11.18 12.11
CA HIS A 103 -8.80 10.40 10.88
C HIS A 103 -9.25 8.95 11.15
N LEU A 104 -8.77 8.35 12.27
CA LEU A 104 -9.25 7.04 12.73
C LEU A 104 -10.74 7.07 13.09
N GLU A 105 -11.18 8.10 13.81
CA GLU A 105 -12.61 8.31 14.13
C GLU A 105 -13.44 8.47 12.85
N ALA A 106 -12.93 9.18 11.83
CA ALA A 106 -13.58 9.35 10.54
C ALA A 106 -13.78 8.02 9.81
N TYR A 107 -12.79 7.12 9.84
CA TYR A 107 -12.91 5.77 9.26
C TYR A 107 -14.13 5.01 9.79
N TYR A 108 -14.29 5.04 11.12
CA TYR A 108 -15.37 4.32 11.79
C TYR A 108 -16.69 5.09 11.80
N GLY A 109 -16.65 6.41 12.00
CA GLY A 109 -17.84 7.23 12.01
C GLY A 109 -18.54 7.28 10.66
N ILE A 110 -17.78 7.50 9.59
CA ILE A 110 -18.31 7.55 8.21
C ILE A 110 -18.74 6.15 7.76
N GLY A 111 -17.83 5.17 7.80
CA GLY A 111 -18.15 3.81 7.38
C GLY A 111 -19.22 3.15 8.23
N GLY A 112 -19.18 3.37 9.56
CA GLY A 112 -20.13 2.77 10.50
C GLY A 112 -21.56 3.25 10.33
N MET A 113 -21.80 4.49 9.90
CA MET A 113 -23.14 5.00 9.61
C MET A 113 -23.68 4.57 8.24
N GLY A 114 -22.84 3.95 7.40
CA GLY A 114 -23.21 3.48 6.05
C GLY A 114 -22.83 4.44 4.93
N ALA A 115 -22.09 5.51 5.24
CA ALA A 115 -21.44 6.37 4.26
C ALA A 115 -20.08 5.78 3.85
N VAL A 116 -19.42 6.36 2.86
CA VAL A 116 -18.15 5.87 2.30
C VAL A 116 -17.03 6.82 2.68
N CYS A 117 -16.05 6.34 3.45
CA CYS A 117 -14.85 7.10 3.79
C CYS A 117 -13.91 7.15 2.58
N HIS A 118 -13.84 8.31 1.91
CA HIS A 118 -12.98 8.52 0.76
C HIS A 118 -11.66 9.12 1.22
N THR A 119 -10.59 8.32 1.21
CA THR A 119 -9.26 8.77 1.60
C THR A 119 -8.53 9.38 0.42
N ILE A 120 -8.09 10.64 0.58
CA ILE A 120 -7.49 11.45 -0.48
C ILE A 120 -6.02 11.68 -0.15
N ASN A 121 -5.12 11.34 -1.08
CA ASN A 121 -3.70 11.59 -0.93
C ASN A 121 -3.37 13.09 -1.05
N PRO A 122 -2.97 13.78 0.03
CA PRO A 122 -2.70 15.21 0.01
C PRO A 122 -1.42 15.60 -0.74
N ARG A 123 -0.62 14.62 -1.17
CA ARG A 123 0.60 14.84 -1.94
C ARG A 123 0.36 14.87 -3.46
N LEU A 124 -0.88 14.64 -3.90
CA LEU A 124 -1.26 14.80 -5.31
C LEU A 124 -1.27 16.29 -5.68
N PHE A 125 -1.19 16.56 -6.99
CA PHE A 125 -1.36 17.92 -7.47
C PHE A 125 -2.78 18.43 -7.20
N PRO A 126 -2.97 19.75 -6.94
CA PRO A 126 -4.28 20.32 -6.64
C PRO A 126 -5.36 19.94 -7.65
N GLU A 127 -5.03 19.93 -8.94
CA GLU A 127 -5.95 19.59 -10.04
C GLU A 127 -6.41 18.12 -9.96
N GLN A 128 -5.50 17.23 -9.53
CA GLN A 128 -5.83 15.81 -9.34
C GLN A 128 -6.73 15.62 -8.12
N ILE A 129 -6.48 16.37 -7.05
CA ILE A 129 -7.34 16.34 -5.84
C ILE A 129 -8.72 16.86 -6.19
N ALA A 130 -8.82 18.01 -6.87
CA ALA A 130 -10.12 18.53 -7.33
C ALA A 130 -10.85 17.54 -8.24
N TYR A 131 -10.12 16.87 -9.15
CA TYR A 131 -10.69 15.84 -10.00
C TYR A 131 -11.30 14.69 -9.19
N ILE A 132 -10.55 14.10 -8.23
CA ILE A 132 -11.04 12.93 -7.48
C ILE A 132 -12.18 13.30 -6.53
N VAL A 133 -12.14 14.49 -5.91
CA VAL A 133 -13.24 15.02 -5.08
C VAL A 133 -14.54 15.15 -5.91
N ASN A 134 -14.45 15.72 -7.11
CA ASN A 134 -15.59 15.86 -8.01
C ASN A 134 -16.05 14.51 -8.59
N HIS A 135 -15.11 13.65 -8.99
CA HIS A 135 -15.43 12.32 -9.51
C HIS A 135 -16.07 11.43 -8.45
N ALA A 136 -15.66 11.55 -7.17
CA ALA A 136 -16.30 10.88 -6.06
C ALA A 136 -17.64 11.52 -5.68
N GLU A 137 -17.89 12.78 -6.06
CA GLU A 137 -19.01 13.61 -5.57
C GLU A 137 -19.00 13.65 -4.04
N ASP A 138 -17.83 13.99 -3.46
CA ASP A 138 -17.70 14.10 -2.02
C ASP A 138 -18.66 15.16 -1.46
N ARG A 139 -19.45 14.77 -0.47
CA ARG A 139 -20.45 15.65 0.13
C ARG A 139 -19.85 16.61 1.15
N TYR A 140 -18.89 16.13 1.94
CA TYR A 140 -18.05 16.88 2.88
C TYR A 140 -16.62 16.39 2.71
N VAL A 141 -15.65 17.26 3.05
CA VAL A 141 -14.24 16.89 3.07
C VAL A 141 -13.62 17.34 4.38
N PHE A 142 -13.09 16.37 5.12
CA PHE A 142 -12.26 16.60 6.30
C PHE A 142 -10.83 16.88 5.87
N PHE A 143 -10.13 17.77 6.57
CA PHE A 143 -8.73 18.06 6.28
C PHE A 143 -7.94 18.43 7.52
N ASP A 144 -6.67 18.02 7.58
CA ASP A 144 -5.73 18.51 8.59
C ASP A 144 -5.35 19.97 8.33
N ILE A 145 -5.21 20.75 9.37
CA ILE A 145 -5.09 22.22 9.31
C ILE A 145 -3.94 22.73 8.44
N ASN A 146 -2.86 21.95 8.30
CA ASN A 146 -1.75 22.31 7.41
C ASN A 146 -2.13 22.27 5.92
N PHE A 147 -3.27 21.67 5.56
CA PHE A 147 -3.81 21.66 4.20
C PHE A 147 -4.81 22.79 3.93
N ALA A 148 -5.05 23.71 4.87
CA ALA A 148 -5.98 24.84 4.66
C ALA A 148 -5.67 25.67 3.39
N PRO A 149 -4.41 26.00 3.06
CA PRO A 149 -4.11 26.71 1.81
C PRO A 149 -4.43 25.90 0.55
N LEU A 150 -4.24 24.57 0.59
CA LEU A 150 -4.61 23.67 -0.50
C LEU A 150 -6.13 23.63 -0.67
N VAL A 151 -6.86 23.53 0.44
CA VAL A 151 -8.34 23.52 0.44
C VAL A 151 -8.87 24.83 -0.14
N ASP A 152 -8.34 25.98 0.27
CA ASP A 152 -8.73 27.29 -0.30
C ASP A 152 -8.52 27.36 -1.82
N ALA A 153 -7.46 26.74 -2.32
CA ALA A 153 -7.17 26.73 -3.75
C ALA A 153 -8.11 25.82 -4.56
N ILE A 154 -8.55 24.70 -3.98
CA ILE A 154 -9.38 23.70 -4.72
C ILE A 154 -10.88 23.84 -4.46
N ALA A 155 -11.31 24.42 -3.32
CA ALA A 155 -12.71 24.53 -2.96
C ALA A 155 -13.60 25.20 -4.03
N PRO A 156 -13.16 26.27 -4.71
CA PRO A 156 -13.94 26.85 -5.81
C PRO A 156 -14.17 25.91 -6.98
N GLN A 157 -13.34 24.89 -7.14
CA GLN A 157 -13.41 23.88 -8.21
C GLN A 157 -14.27 22.67 -7.81
N CYS A 158 -14.74 22.59 -6.56
CA CYS A 158 -15.48 21.46 -6.00
C CYS A 158 -16.91 21.86 -5.57
N PRO A 159 -17.80 22.22 -6.49
CA PRO A 159 -19.11 22.82 -6.19
C PRO A 159 -20.10 21.86 -5.51
N HIS A 160 -19.85 20.55 -5.53
CA HIS A 160 -20.68 19.54 -4.87
C HIS A 160 -20.38 19.40 -3.37
N VAL A 161 -19.22 19.86 -2.91
CA VAL A 161 -18.83 19.81 -1.49
C VAL A 161 -19.64 20.83 -0.72
N LYS A 162 -20.44 20.36 0.22
CA LYS A 162 -21.31 21.20 1.06
C LYS A 162 -20.57 21.89 2.21
N GLY A 163 -19.43 21.36 2.59
CA GLY A 163 -18.61 21.94 3.65
C GLY A 163 -17.24 21.25 3.79
N TRP A 164 -16.29 22.07 4.22
CA TRP A 164 -14.92 21.67 4.50
C TRP A 164 -14.72 21.68 6.02
N ILE A 165 -14.30 20.54 6.59
CA ILE A 165 -14.23 20.34 8.03
C ILE A 165 -12.76 20.24 8.45
N ALA A 166 -12.27 21.26 9.13
CA ALA A 166 -10.91 21.26 9.68
C ALA A 166 -10.83 20.30 10.87
N MET A 167 -9.93 19.33 10.80
CA MET A 167 -9.72 18.31 11.83
C MET A 167 -8.91 18.89 13.00
N THR A 168 -9.53 19.82 13.71
CA THR A 168 -8.93 20.59 14.82
C THR A 168 -9.97 21.04 15.82
N ASP A 169 -9.52 21.70 16.89
CA ASP A 169 -10.35 22.39 17.87
C ASP A 169 -10.58 23.87 17.48
N ALA A 170 -11.48 24.54 18.21
CA ALA A 170 -11.84 25.91 17.90
C ALA A 170 -10.69 26.92 18.07
N ALA A 171 -9.71 26.62 18.94
CA ALA A 171 -8.55 27.48 19.18
C ALA A 171 -7.55 27.47 18.03
N HIS A 172 -7.51 26.36 17.26
CA HIS A 172 -6.59 26.16 16.15
C HIS A 172 -7.29 26.19 14.78
N LEU A 173 -8.57 26.60 14.74
CA LEU A 173 -9.32 26.67 13.48
C LEU A 173 -8.66 27.67 12.53
N PRO A 174 -8.19 27.24 11.34
CA PRO A 174 -7.55 28.14 10.40
C PRO A 174 -8.58 29.14 9.83
N SER A 175 -8.10 30.34 9.54
CA SER A 175 -8.85 31.31 8.74
C SER A 175 -8.47 31.17 7.28
N GLY A 176 -9.44 31.27 6.38
CA GLY A 176 -9.22 31.17 4.93
C GLY A 176 -10.29 31.88 4.14
N ALA A 177 -10.20 31.83 2.81
CA ALA A 177 -11.25 32.33 1.91
C ALA A 177 -12.49 31.42 1.95
N THR A 178 -12.28 30.14 2.22
CA THR A 178 -13.34 29.13 2.38
C THR A 178 -13.78 29.10 3.85
N PRO A 179 -15.10 29.11 4.15
CA PRO A 179 -15.58 28.94 5.51
C PRO A 179 -15.37 27.48 5.95
N PHE A 180 -14.62 27.28 7.05
CA PHE A 180 -14.33 25.96 7.60
C PHE A 180 -15.24 25.64 8.79
N LEU A 181 -15.72 24.40 8.85
CA LEU A 181 -16.35 23.84 10.04
C LEU A 181 -15.26 23.26 10.95
N CYS A 182 -15.48 23.32 12.27
CA CYS A 182 -14.54 22.79 13.25
C CYS A 182 -14.95 21.36 13.66
N TYR A 183 -14.01 20.41 13.53
CA TYR A 183 -14.24 19.00 13.88
C TYR A 183 -14.69 18.82 15.32
N GLU A 184 -13.92 19.35 16.29
CA GLU A 184 -14.23 19.16 17.71
C GLU A 184 -15.57 19.81 18.08
N THR A 185 -15.90 20.98 17.52
CA THR A 185 -17.20 21.61 17.76
C THR A 185 -18.36 20.75 17.26
N LEU A 186 -18.20 20.06 16.12
CA LEU A 186 -19.23 19.16 15.59
C LEU A 186 -19.40 17.93 16.47
N VAL A 187 -18.29 17.31 16.89
CA VAL A 187 -18.30 16.08 17.69
C VAL A 187 -18.77 16.33 19.11
N GLU A 188 -18.32 17.41 19.75
CA GLU A 188 -18.71 17.77 21.13
C GLU A 188 -20.18 18.17 21.27
N ALA A 189 -20.83 18.57 20.17
CA ALA A 189 -22.26 18.87 20.18
C ALA A 189 -23.16 17.62 20.30
N GLU A 190 -22.58 16.42 20.20
CA GLU A 190 -23.32 15.15 20.18
C GLU A 190 -23.04 14.33 21.45
N ASP A 191 -24.01 13.50 21.86
CA ASP A 191 -23.93 12.71 23.10
C ASP A 191 -23.26 11.33 22.94
N GLY A 192 -23.03 10.88 21.70
CA GLY A 192 -22.45 9.57 21.38
C GLY A 192 -23.38 8.37 21.60
N ARG A 193 -24.66 8.62 21.89
CA ARG A 193 -25.69 7.59 21.97
C ARG A 193 -26.20 7.26 20.58
N TYR A 194 -25.47 6.40 19.89
CA TYR A 194 -25.74 6.03 18.51
C TYR A 194 -25.61 4.51 18.36
N ASP A 195 -26.65 3.89 17.84
CA ASP A 195 -26.63 2.47 17.49
C ASP A 195 -26.18 2.33 16.03
N TRP A 196 -25.10 1.60 15.82
CA TRP A 196 -24.64 1.32 14.46
C TRP A 196 -25.75 0.62 13.67
N PRO A 197 -26.12 1.13 12.48
CA PRO A 197 -27.14 0.50 11.66
C PRO A 197 -26.72 -0.90 11.20
N ARG A 198 -27.68 -1.78 11.04
CA ARG A 198 -27.44 -3.07 10.37
C ARG A 198 -27.42 -2.84 8.87
N LEU A 199 -26.22 -2.85 8.30
CA LEU A 199 -25.97 -2.65 6.88
C LEU A 199 -25.81 -4.00 6.18
N ASP A 200 -25.92 -4.02 4.84
CA ASP A 200 -25.45 -5.13 4.03
C ASP A 200 -23.91 -5.10 4.01
N GLU A 201 -23.27 -6.23 4.27
CA GLU A 201 -21.81 -6.33 4.26
C GLU A 201 -21.17 -6.08 2.89
N GLN A 202 -21.95 -6.15 1.81
CA GLN A 202 -21.51 -5.81 0.45
C GLN A 202 -21.55 -4.30 0.18
N GLN A 203 -22.19 -3.51 1.05
CA GLN A 203 -22.15 -2.05 0.94
C GLN A 203 -20.72 -1.52 1.00
N ALA A 204 -20.48 -0.43 0.26
CA ALA A 204 -19.21 0.27 0.30
C ALA A 204 -18.99 0.93 1.65
N SER A 205 -17.78 0.80 2.21
CA SER A 205 -17.34 1.46 3.44
C SER A 205 -16.16 2.40 3.22
N GLY A 206 -15.39 2.19 2.15
CA GLY A 206 -14.21 2.97 1.85
C GLY A 206 -13.96 3.14 0.35
N LEU A 207 -13.29 4.22 -0.03
CA LEU A 207 -12.90 4.54 -1.40
C LEU A 207 -11.46 5.07 -1.39
N CYS A 208 -10.60 4.50 -2.22
CA CYS A 208 -9.26 5.00 -2.45
C CYS A 208 -9.01 5.16 -3.94
N TYR A 209 -8.29 6.22 -4.32
CA TYR A 209 -7.87 6.38 -5.71
C TYR A 209 -6.44 5.88 -5.93
N THR A 210 -6.21 5.23 -7.07
CA THR A 210 -4.85 4.89 -7.51
C THR A 210 -4.13 6.14 -7.97
N SER A 211 -2.79 6.14 -7.91
CA SER A 211 -1.96 7.29 -8.30
C SER A 211 -1.92 7.56 -9.82
N GLY A 212 -2.66 6.78 -10.63
CA GLY A 212 -2.81 6.97 -12.08
C GLY A 212 -1.49 7.20 -12.80
N THR A 213 -0.68 6.15 -13.02
CA THR A 213 0.56 6.28 -13.81
C THR A 213 0.31 6.50 -15.31
N THR A 214 -0.96 6.34 -15.75
CA THR A 214 -1.38 6.49 -17.15
C THR A 214 -2.82 7.01 -17.20
N GLY A 215 -2.99 8.34 -17.11
CA GLY A 215 -4.30 9.00 -17.16
C GLY A 215 -4.84 9.40 -15.79
N ASN A 216 -6.14 9.67 -15.71
CA ASN A 216 -6.79 10.07 -14.46
C ASN A 216 -6.76 8.97 -13.40
N PRO A 217 -6.64 9.31 -12.11
CA PRO A 217 -6.73 8.36 -11.02
C PRO A 217 -8.04 7.55 -11.09
N LYS A 218 -7.96 6.24 -10.81
CA LYS A 218 -9.10 5.33 -10.79
C LYS A 218 -9.50 5.05 -9.35
N GLY A 219 -10.80 5.10 -9.04
CA GLY A 219 -11.32 4.79 -7.72
C GLY A 219 -11.48 3.29 -7.50
N VAL A 220 -11.07 2.81 -6.33
CA VAL A 220 -11.29 1.44 -5.85
C VAL A 220 -12.20 1.51 -4.64
N LEU A 221 -13.37 0.89 -4.75
CA LEU A 221 -14.43 0.95 -3.76
C LEU A 221 -14.45 -0.34 -2.93
N TYR A 222 -14.17 -0.22 -1.64
CA TYR A 222 -14.10 -1.36 -0.71
C TYR A 222 -15.44 -1.57 0.00
N SER A 223 -15.92 -2.82 0.06
CA SER A 223 -17.07 -3.17 0.87
C SER A 223 -16.69 -3.35 2.34
N HIS A 224 -17.71 -3.33 3.23
CA HIS A 224 -17.51 -3.74 4.63
C HIS A 224 -16.92 -5.14 4.71
N ARG A 225 -17.50 -6.11 3.95
CA ARG A 225 -17.04 -7.48 3.89
C ARG A 225 -15.58 -7.59 3.46
N SER A 226 -15.19 -6.96 2.36
CA SER A 226 -13.80 -7.05 1.86
C SER A 226 -12.81 -6.48 2.87
N THR A 227 -13.15 -5.36 3.52
CA THR A 227 -12.33 -4.70 4.54
C THR A 227 -12.16 -5.57 5.79
N VAL A 228 -13.24 -6.17 6.29
CA VAL A 228 -13.20 -7.03 7.48
C VAL A 228 -12.43 -8.33 7.20
N LEU A 229 -12.67 -8.98 6.05
CA LEU A 229 -11.93 -10.19 5.66
C LEU A 229 -10.43 -9.90 5.46
N HIS A 230 -10.10 -8.76 4.85
CA HIS A 230 -8.72 -8.31 4.74
C HIS A 230 -8.08 -8.09 6.13
N ALA A 231 -8.79 -7.46 7.08
CA ALA A 231 -8.29 -7.25 8.44
C ALA A 231 -8.01 -8.58 9.15
N TYR A 232 -8.91 -9.58 9.02
CA TYR A 232 -8.66 -10.93 9.53
C TYR A 232 -7.43 -11.56 8.87
N GLY A 233 -7.35 -11.49 7.53
CA GLY A 233 -6.22 -12.04 6.78
C GLY A 233 -4.89 -11.39 7.19
N ALA A 234 -4.85 -10.07 7.33
CA ALA A 234 -3.66 -9.33 7.75
C ALA A 234 -3.19 -9.68 9.17
N ALA A 235 -4.12 -9.92 10.09
CA ALA A 235 -3.79 -10.24 11.49
C ALA A 235 -3.26 -11.67 11.70
N LEU A 236 -3.45 -12.59 10.74
CA LEU A 236 -3.03 -14.00 10.87
C LEU A 236 -1.54 -14.15 11.23
N PRO A 237 -1.17 -15.24 11.97
CA PRO A 237 0.23 -15.53 12.30
C PRO A 237 1.16 -15.59 11.10
N ASP A 238 0.71 -16.14 9.96
CA ASP A 238 1.46 -16.24 8.71
C ASP A 238 1.35 -14.99 7.83
N ALA A 239 0.73 -13.93 8.35
CA ALA A 239 0.68 -12.60 7.74
C ALA A 239 1.49 -11.59 8.59
N MET A 240 0.87 -10.54 9.11
CA MET A 240 1.55 -9.55 9.96
C MET A 240 1.73 -10.03 11.41
N ASN A 241 1.04 -11.11 11.81
CA ASN A 241 1.08 -11.70 13.15
C ASN A 241 0.72 -10.70 14.25
N LEU A 242 -0.39 -9.99 14.06
CA LEU A 242 -0.84 -8.98 15.02
C LEU A 242 -1.55 -9.62 16.22
N SER A 243 -1.34 -9.04 17.39
CA SER A 243 -1.95 -9.50 18.64
C SER A 243 -2.23 -8.32 19.59
N ALA A 244 -2.99 -8.61 20.68
CA ALA A 244 -3.21 -7.64 21.75
C ALA A 244 -1.93 -7.24 22.52
N MET A 245 -0.83 -7.97 22.31
CA MET A 245 0.48 -7.65 22.92
C MET A 245 1.27 -6.61 22.12
N ASP A 246 0.77 -6.20 20.95
CA ASP A 246 1.49 -5.30 20.09
C ASP A 246 1.18 -3.83 20.36
N ALA A 247 2.22 -3.00 20.25
CA ALA A 247 2.12 -1.58 20.01
C ALA A 247 2.49 -1.33 18.55
N VAL A 248 1.51 -0.90 17.76
CA VAL A 248 1.60 -0.80 16.30
C VAL A 248 1.70 0.65 15.86
N LEU A 249 2.76 1.00 15.11
CA LEU A 249 2.93 2.31 14.51
C LEU A 249 2.91 2.18 12.98
N PRO A 250 1.78 2.50 12.30
CA PRO A 250 1.74 2.55 10.86
C PRO A 250 2.45 3.81 10.34
N VAL A 251 3.62 3.63 9.71
CA VAL A 251 4.28 4.71 8.96
C VAL A 251 3.59 4.89 7.60
N VAL A 252 3.08 3.80 7.05
CA VAL A 252 2.23 3.84 5.84
C VAL A 252 1.02 4.72 6.07
N PRO A 253 0.73 5.64 5.11
CA PRO A 253 -0.30 6.64 5.36
C PRO A 253 -1.72 6.08 5.29
N MET A 254 -2.58 6.56 6.20
CA MET A 254 -4.01 6.24 6.18
C MET A 254 -4.70 6.76 4.90
N PHE A 255 -4.24 7.86 4.33
CA PHE A 255 -4.76 8.38 3.07
C PHE A 255 -4.41 7.52 1.84
N HIS A 256 -3.58 6.49 1.98
CA HIS A 256 -3.19 5.60 0.88
C HIS A 256 -3.42 4.14 1.25
N VAL A 257 -4.36 3.51 0.57
CA VAL A 257 -4.76 2.10 0.77
C VAL A 257 -4.98 1.79 2.27
N ASN A 258 -5.59 2.78 2.99
CA ASN A 258 -6.00 2.64 4.37
C ASN A 258 -4.87 2.15 5.31
N ALA A 259 -3.65 2.70 5.18
CA ALA A 259 -2.47 2.26 5.94
C ALA A 259 -2.32 0.74 5.97
N TRP A 260 -2.51 0.09 4.82
CA TRP A 260 -2.44 -1.36 4.61
C TRP A 260 -3.38 -2.17 5.52
N GLY A 261 -4.53 -1.56 5.86
CA GLY A 261 -5.57 -2.17 6.68
C GLY A 261 -5.30 -2.15 8.20
N LEU A 262 -4.18 -1.57 8.65
CA LEU A 262 -3.82 -1.52 10.08
C LEU A 262 -4.86 -0.80 10.95
N PRO A 263 -5.53 0.29 10.51
CA PRO A 263 -6.62 0.91 11.27
C PRO A 263 -7.80 -0.02 11.57
N TYR A 264 -7.94 -1.12 10.84
CA TYR A 264 -8.96 -2.15 11.04
C TYR A 264 -8.39 -3.38 11.76
N ALA A 265 -7.20 -3.83 11.37
CA ALA A 265 -6.59 -5.05 11.90
C ALA A 265 -6.08 -4.89 13.35
N VAL A 266 -5.63 -3.70 13.75
CA VAL A 266 -5.15 -3.48 15.12
C VAL A 266 -6.30 -3.43 16.14
N PRO A 267 -7.41 -2.70 15.92
CA PRO A 267 -8.60 -2.80 16.77
C PRO A 267 -9.20 -4.21 16.82
N LEU A 268 -9.18 -4.95 15.71
CA LEU A 268 -9.61 -6.36 15.68
C LEU A 268 -8.89 -7.20 16.72
N THR A 269 -7.59 -6.98 16.94
CA THR A 269 -6.79 -7.73 17.90
C THR A 269 -6.73 -7.08 19.29
N GLY A 270 -7.19 -5.83 19.44
CA GLY A 270 -7.10 -5.07 20.68
C GLY A 270 -5.69 -4.56 21.00
N GLY A 271 -4.79 -4.49 20.02
CA GLY A 271 -3.43 -3.96 20.16
C GLY A 271 -3.41 -2.43 20.36
N LYS A 272 -2.31 -1.91 20.92
CA LYS A 272 -2.09 -0.45 21.04
C LYS A 272 -1.81 0.13 19.65
N LEU A 273 -2.43 1.28 19.35
CA LEU A 273 -2.21 2.00 18.09
C LEU A 273 -1.48 3.32 18.35
N VAL A 274 -0.39 3.55 17.61
CA VAL A 274 0.43 4.78 17.70
C VAL A 274 0.44 5.46 16.34
N LEU A 275 -0.15 6.65 16.25
CA LEU A 275 -0.34 7.38 15.00
C LEU A 275 0.68 8.54 14.92
N PRO A 276 1.62 8.50 13.94
CA PRO A 276 2.77 9.41 13.93
C PRO A 276 2.44 10.84 13.45
N GLY A 277 1.25 11.10 12.91
CA GLY A 277 0.92 12.41 12.34
C GLY A 277 1.67 12.67 11.03
N LYS A 278 2.16 13.90 10.86
CA LYS A 278 2.82 14.38 9.63
C LYS A 278 4.34 14.16 9.61
N ASP A 279 4.97 13.98 10.77
CA ASP A 279 6.42 13.99 10.92
C ASP A 279 6.96 12.56 10.80
N LEU A 280 7.43 12.21 9.60
CA LEU A 280 7.91 10.87 9.23
C LEU A 280 9.42 10.83 8.97
N ASP A 281 10.18 11.85 9.43
CA ASP A 281 11.63 11.83 9.41
C ASP A 281 12.20 10.80 10.41
N GLY A 282 13.47 10.40 10.20
CA GLY A 282 14.09 9.34 10.99
C GLY A 282 14.13 9.60 12.49
N LYS A 283 14.39 10.85 12.91
CA LYS A 283 14.43 11.25 14.33
C LYS A 283 13.04 11.18 14.96
N SER A 284 12.06 11.82 14.34
CA SER A 284 10.69 11.87 14.84
C SER A 284 10.08 10.47 14.99
N LEU A 285 10.31 9.60 14.02
CA LEU A 285 9.85 8.20 14.07
C LEU A 285 10.56 7.42 15.17
N TYR A 286 11.89 7.51 15.27
CA TYR A 286 12.65 6.81 16.31
C TYR A 286 12.19 7.21 17.72
N GLU A 287 12.11 8.52 17.99
CA GLU A 287 11.70 9.03 19.30
C GLU A 287 10.29 8.56 19.69
N LEU A 288 9.35 8.58 18.73
CA LEU A 288 7.98 8.11 18.98
C LEU A 288 7.92 6.59 19.18
N MET A 289 8.67 5.82 18.38
CA MET A 289 8.75 4.35 18.53
C MET A 289 9.29 3.93 19.89
N GLU A 290 10.33 4.58 20.37
CA GLU A 290 10.93 4.30 21.67
C GLU A 290 10.03 4.75 22.84
N ALA A 291 9.48 5.97 22.77
CA ALA A 291 8.58 6.50 23.79
C ALA A 291 7.32 5.64 23.99
N GLU A 292 6.76 5.13 22.90
CA GLU A 292 5.52 4.34 22.91
C GLU A 292 5.77 2.82 22.94
N ARG A 293 7.03 2.38 23.00
CA ARG A 293 7.45 0.97 23.06
C ARG A 293 6.87 0.16 21.90
N VAL A 294 6.97 0.71 20.70
CA VAL A 294 6.44 0.09 19.47
C VAL A 294 7.09 -1.27 19.22
N THR A 295 6.27 -2.28 18.99
CA THR A 295 6.72 -3.66 18.69
C THR A 295 6.64 -4.00 17.22
N PHE A 296 5.71 -3.36 16.50
CA PHE A 296 5.44 -3.60 15.08
C PHE A 296 5.27 -2.28 14.32
N SER A 297 5.82 -2.24 13.11
CA SER A 297 5.61 -1.11 12.21
C SER A 297 5.47 -1.57 10.76
N ALA A 298 5.00 -0.68 9.88
CA ALA A 298 4.87 -0.94 8.45
C ALA A 298 5.19 0.33 7.67
N GLY A 299 6.03 0.21 6.64
CA GLY A 299 6.49 1.36 5.88
C GLY A 299 7.08 1.01 4.52
N VAL A 300 7.35 2.04 3.73
CA VAL A 300 8.02 1.93 2.44
C VAL A 300 9.55 2.07 2.61
N PRO A 301 10.37 1.50 1.69
CA PRO A 301 11.83 1.52 1.82
C PRO A 301 12.45 2.90 2.01
N THR A 302 11.93 3.94 1.36
CA THR A 302 12.47 5.30 1.46
C THR A 302 12.41 5.88 2.87
N VAL A 303 11.32 5.64 3.61
CA VAL A 303 11.18 6.09 5.00
C VAL A 303 12.10 5.28 5.92
N TRP A 304 12.17 3.97 5.70
CA TRP A 304 13.09 3.10 6.47
C TRP A 304 14.55 3.47 6.27
N LEU A 305 14.95 3.85 5.05
CA LEU A 305 16.31 4.34 4.79
C LEU A 305 16.63 5.59 5.61
N GLY A 306 15.71 6.56 5.67
CA GLY A 306 15.85 7.75 6.50
C GLY A 306 16.00 7.42 7.99
N LEU A 307 15.18 6.49 8.49
CA LEU A 307 15.25 6.03 9.89
C LEU A 307 16.57 5.32 10.20
N LEU A 308 17.01 4.38 9.35
CA LEU A 308 18.27 3.66 9.53
C LEU A 308 19.50 4.59 9.47
N ASN A 309 19.49 5.59 8.60
CA ASN A 309 20.55 6.59 8.53
C ASN A 309 20.62 7.41 9.82
N TYR A 310 19.48 7.93 10.30
CA TYR A 310 19.43 8.63 11.59
C TYR A 310 19.96 7.76 12.75
N MET A 311 19.51 6.50 12.83
CA MET A 311 19.92 5.59 13.90
C MET A 311 21.42 5.31 13.89
N ARG A 312 22.02 5.17 12.70
CA ARG A 312 23.46 4.97 12.54
C ARG A 312 24.24 6.21 12.98
N GLU A 313 23.82 7.40 12.57
CA GLU A 313 24.45 8.68 12.92
C GLU A 313 24.34 8.97 14.43
N ALA A 314 23.18 8.72 15.02
CA ALA A 314 22.92 8.92 16.44
C ALA A 314 23.49 7.82 17.34
N GLY A 315 23.94 6.68 16.79
CA GLY A 315 24.44 5.54 17.55
C GLY A 315 23.36 4.85 18.41
N VAL A 316 22.10 4.88 18.00
CA VAL A 316 20.96 4.37 18.75
C VAL A 316 20.41 3.07 18.17
N ARG A 317 19.65 2.32 18.98
CA ARG A 317 19.05 1.03 18.62
C ARG A 317 17.60 0.96 19.08
N PHE A 318 16.80 0.13 18.44
CA PHE A 318 15.45 -0.16 18.92
C PHE A 318 15.46 -0.97 20.22
N SER A 319 14.60 -0.59 21.16
CA SER A 319 14.41 -1.32 22.41
C SER A 319 13.33 -2.39 22.33
N THR A 320 12.28 -2.16 21.53
CA THR A 320 11.07 -3.01 21.52
C THR A 320 10.60 -3.41 20.13
N LEU A 321 10.96 -2.65 19.09
CA LEU A 321 10.60 -3.02 17.72
C LEU A 321 11.20 -4.39 17.36
N ASN A 322 10.37 -5.37 17.06
CA ASN A 322 10.82 -6.74 16.78
C ASN A 322 10.48 -7.20 15.35
N ARG A 323 9.56 -6.51 14.67
CA ARG A 323 9.23 -6.80 13.27
C ARG A 323 8.68 -5.59 12.53
N THR A 324 8.91 -5.55 11.24
CA THR A 324 8.36 -4.53 10.34
C THR A 324 7.93 -5.13 9.01
N VAL A 325 6.85 -4.61 8.44
CA VAL A 325 6.46 -4.90 7.06
C VAL A 325 7.04 -3.85 6.13
N ILE A 326 7.71 -4.30 5.08
CA ILE A 326 8.26 -3.43 4.02
C ILE A 326 7.61 -3.81 2.69
N GLY A 327 7.02 -2.83 2.02
CA GLY A 327 6.33 -3.04 0.76
C GLY A 327 6.10 -1.72 0.02
N GLY A 328 5.22 -1.75 -0.98
CA GLY A 328 4.93 -0.59 -1.84
C GLY A 328 5.97 -0.36 -2.94
N SER A 329 7.20 -0.80 -2.74
CA SER A 329 8.27 -1.01 -3.73
C SER A 329 9.16 -2.16 -3.26
N ALA A 330 10.08 -2.63 -4.13
CA ALA A 330 11.02 -3.68 -3.76
C ALA A 330 11.87 -3.28 -2.55
N CYS A 331 11.99 -4.17 -1.56
CA CYS A 331 12.88 -3.97 -0.43
C CYS A 331 14.31 -4.37 -0.82
N PRO A 332 15.29 -3.43 -0.77
CA PRO A 332 16.67 -3.78 -1.07
C PRO A 332 17.18 -4.87 -0.11
N PRO A 333 17.86 -5.94 -0.60
CA PRO A 333 18.40 -6.99 0.26
C PRO A 333 19.33 -6.47 1.37
N ALA A 334 20.09 -5.39 1.10
CA ALA A 334 20.94 -4.74 2.09
C ALA A 334 20.14 -4.15 3.26
N MET A 335 18.98 -3.54 2.99
CA MET A 335 18.09 -2.98 4.01
C MET A 335 17.51 -4.10 4.90
N LEU A 336 17.07 -5.20 4.30
CA LEU A 336 16.59 -6.38 5.03
C LEU A 336 17.65 -6.89 5.99
N ARG A 337 18.89 -7.06 5.50
CA ARG A 337 20.02 -7.49 6.34
C ARG A 337 20.35 -6.50 7.45
N THR A 338 20.33 -5.20 7.19
CA THR A 338 20.56 -4.18 8.23
C THR A 338 19.54 -4.31 9.36
N PHE A 339 18.27 -4.44 9.05
CA PHE A 339 17.24 -4.63 10.09
C PHE A 339 17.46 -5.91 10.89
N GLU A 340 17.74 -7.03 10.23
CA GLU A 340 17.85 -8.33 10.89
C GLU A 340 19.19 -8.52 11.60
N ASP A 341 20.31 -8.26 10.92
CA ASP A 341 21.65 -8.57 11.44
C ASP A 341 22.16 -7.48 12.41
N GLU A 342 21.87 -6.18 12.15
CA GLU A 342 22.34 -5.09 12.99
C GLU A 342 21.35 -4.77 14.11
N TYR A 343 20.04 -4.76 13.84
CA TYR A 343 19.03 -4.30 14.80
C TYR A 343 18.16 -5.41 15.40
N GLY A 344 18.23 -6.65 14.90
CA GLY A 344 17.43 -7.77 15.39
C GLY A 344 15.95 -7.67 15.07
N VAL A 345 15.58 -6.83 14.09
CA VAL A 345 14.18 -6.60 13.67
C VAL A 345 13.87 -7.47 12.45
N ARG A 346 12.90 -8.37 12.58
CA ARG A 346 12.46 -9.21 11.46
C ARG A 346 11.77 -8.36 10.40
N VAL A 347 12.19 -8.49 9.16
CA VAL A 347 11.52 -7.89 8.01
C VAL A 347 10.53 -8.88 7.40
N ILE A 348 9.33 -8.40 7.12
CA ILE A 348 8.31 -9.09 6.35
C ILE A 348 8.18 -8.34 5.02
N HIS A 349 8.82 -8.84 3.98
CA HIS A 349 8.69 -8.25 2.65
C HIS A 349 7.29 -8.54 2.12
N ALA A 350 6.60 -7.54 1.58
CA ALA A 350 5.22 -7.62 1.17
C ALA A 350 4.98 -7.05 -0.24
N TRP A 351 4.04 -7.65 -0.94
CA TRP A 351 3.50 -7.10 -2.18
C TRP A 351 1.98 -6.94 -2.06
N GLY A 352 1.50 -5.89 -2.67
CA GLY A 352 0.09 -5.58 -2.77
C GLY A 352 -0.16 -4.28 -3.52
N MET A 353 -1.41 -3.97 -3.76
CA MET A 353 -1.84 -2.79 -4.50
C MET A 353 -3.23 -2.33 -4.06
N THR A 354 -3.61 -1.12 -4.47
CA THR A 354 -4.91 -0.53 -4.09
C THR A 354 -6.08 -1.45 -4.44
N GLU A 355 -5.98 -2.14 -5.55
CA GLU A 355 -6.97 -3.09 -6.07
C GLU A 355 -7.07 -4.39 -5.25
N LEU A 356 -6.18 -4.60 -4.26
CA LEU A 356 -6.14 -5.76 -3.36
C LEU A 356 -6.35 -5.39 -1.87
N SER A 357 -6.72 -4.19 -1.52
CA SER A 357 -7.11 -3.68 -0.18
C SER A 357 -6.03 -3.56 0.92
N PRO A 358 -4.68 -3.65 0.75
CA PRO A 358 -3.90 -3.93 -0.44
C PRO A 358 -3.27 -5.32 -0.50
N LEU A 359 -3.39 -6.17 0.54
CA LEU A 359 -2.46 -7.27 0.83
C LEU A 359 -2.65 -8.46 -0.11
N GLY A 360 -1.61 -8.77 -0.89
CA GLY A 360 -1.52 -9.95 -1.77
C GLY A 360 -0.60 -11.03 -1.21
N THR A 361 0.67 -10.71 -0.99
CA THR A 361 1.69 -11.68 -0.53
C THR A 361 2.53 -11.14 0.61
N LEU A 362 3.10 -12.07 1.40
CA LEU A 362 4.03 -11.79 2.49
C LEU A 362 5.14 -12.84 2.54
N ALA A 363 6.38 -12.39 2.76
CA ALA A 363 7.54 -13.26 2.87
C ALA A 363 7.61 -13.87 4.29
N LYS A 364 7.06 -15.07 4.41
CA LYS A 364 7.09 -15.88 5.63
C LYS A 364 7.48 -17.31 5.30
N LEU A 365 8.42 -17.88 6.08
CA LEU A 365 8.83 -19.26 5.94
C LEU A 365 7.84 -20.19 6.65
N ASN A 366 7.56 -21.34 6.03
CA ASN A 366 6.90 -22.44 6.73
C ASN A 366 7.95 -23.25 7.52
N TRP A 367 7.47 -24.26 8.28
CA TRP A 367 8.37 -25.08 9.09
C TRP A 367 9.48 -25.75 8.29
N ALA A 368 9.18 -26.36 7.14
CA ALA A 368 10.18 -27.04 6.31
C ALA A 368 11.23 -26.08 5.74
N GLN A 369 10.80 -24.88 5.35
CA GLN A 369 11.70 -23.83 4.85
C GLN A 369 12.60 -23.27 5.95
N SER A 370 12.08 -23.14 7.18
CA SER A 370 12.86 -22.68 8.34
C SER A 370 13.96 -23.65 8.80
N GLN A 371 13.91 -24.92 8.34
CA GLN A 371 14.96 -25.91 8.60
C GLN A 371 16.08 -25.88 7.54
N ARG A 372 15.96 -25.07 6.50
CA ARG A 372 16.99 -24.95 5.46
C ARG A 372 18.18 -24.13 5.96
N PRO A 373 19.36 -24.23 5.30
CA PRO A 373 20.50 -23.35 5.57
C PRO A 373 20.10 -21.88 5.50
N LEU A 374 20.69 -21.03 6.36
CA LEU A 374 20.33 -19.62 6.52
C LEU A 374 20.30 -18.86 5.17
N ASP A 375 21.28 -19.09 4.30
CA ASP A 375 21.31 -18.44 2.98
C ASP A 375 20.14 -18.84 2.08
N ALA A 376 19.65 -20.09 2.20
CA ALA A 376 18.45 -20.51 1.46
C ALA A 376 17.17 -19.86 2.02
N GLN A 377 17.09 -19.69 3.35
CA GLN A 377 16.01 -18.95 3.98
C GLN A 377 16.02 -17.48 3.54
N ARG A 378 17.17 -16.82 3.56
CA ARG A 378 17.33 -15.41 3.16
C ARG A 378 16.92 -15.18 1.72
N ARG A 379 17.33 -16.04 0.79
CA ARG A 379 16.90 -15.95 -0.63
C ARG A 379 15.37 -16.01 -0.81
N LEU A 380 14.65 -16.73 0.06
CA LEU A 380 13.18 -16.75 0.04
C LEU A 380 12.61 -15.45 0.62
N LEU A 381 13.17 -14.96 1.73
CA LEU A 381 12.69 -13.76 2.42
C LEU A 381 12.99 -12.45 1.65
N GLU A 382 13.96 -12.46 0.75
CA GLU A 382 14.24 -11.34 -0.16
C GLU A 382 13.15 -11.16 -1.23
N LYS A 383 12.34 -12.20 -1.53
CA LYS A 383 11.20 -12.15 -2.45
C LYS A 383 9.96 -11.53 -1.78
N GLN A 384 8.93 -11.19 -2.58
CA GLN A 384 7.70 -10.60 -2.08
C GLN A 384 6.79 -11.60 -1.36
N GLY A 385 7.20 -12.87 -1.27
CA GLY A 385 6.56 -13.86 -0.44
C GLY A 385 5.45 -14.67 -1.10
N ARG A 386 4.60 -15.29 -0.28
CA ARG A 386 3.50 -16.16 -0.70
C ARG A 386 2.15 -15.48 -0.45
N VAL A 387 1.14 -15.88 -1.21
CA VAL A 387 -0.24 -15.45 -0.97
C VAL A 387 -0.68 -15.76 0.46
N ILE A 388 -1.46 -14.85 1.02
CA ILE A 388 -2.18 -15.11 2.26
C ILE A 388 -3.52 -15.82 1.96
N CYS A 389 -4.05 -16.53 2.94
CA CYS A 389 -5.36 -17.18 2.81
C CYS A 389 -6.43 -16.16 2.40
N GLY A 390 -7.11 -16.41 1.29
CA GLY A 390 -8.09 -15.53 0.68
C GLY A 390 -7.64 -14.97 -0.66
N VAL A 391 -6.35 -14.95 -0.97
CA VAL A 391 -5.84 -14.55 -2.29
C VAL A 391 -5.33 -15.78 -3.03
N ASP A 392 -5.64 -15.86 -4.31
CA ASP A 392 -5.09 -16.80 -5.27
C ASP A 392 -4.30 -16.03 -6.33
N MET A 393 -3.21 -16.62 -6.88
CA MET A 393 -2.38 -15.97 -7.89
C MET A 393 -1.97 -16.96 -8.98
N ARG A 394 -1.71 -16.42 -10.16
CA ARG A 394 -1.08 -17.15 -11.28
C ARG A 394 -0.22 -16.19 -12.10
N ILE A 395 0.68 -16.77 -12.88
CA ILE A 395 1.41 -16.04 -13.93
C ILE A 395 0.99 -16.60 -15.29
N VAL A 396 0.78 -15.71 -16.26
CA VAL A 396 0.33 -16.07 -17.62
C VAL A 396 1.30 -15.53 -18.66
N GLY A 397 1.52 -16.33 -19.70
CA GLY A 397 2.32 -15.93 -20.86
C GLY A 397 1.54 -15.04 -21.83
N ASP A 398 2.23 -14.56 -22.87
CA ASP A 398 1.62 -13.72 -23.93
C ASP A 398 0.49 -14.45 -24.69
N ASP A 399 0.47 -15.78 -24.66
CA ASP A 399 -0.60 -16.61 -25.23
C ASP A 399 -1.81 -16.82 -24.30
N GLY A 400 -1.78 -16.22 -23.10
CA GLY A 400 -2.82 -16.33 -22.08
C GLY A 400 -2.82 -17.64 -21.29
N ARG A 401 -1.82 -18.51 -21.50
CA ARG A 401 -1.70 -19.76 -20.75
C ARG A 401 -0.99 -19.56 -19.43
N GLU A 402 -1.43 -20.30 -18.42
CA GLU A 402 -0.75 -20.33 -17.12
C GLU A 402 0.63 -20.94 -17.23
N LEU A 403 1.62 -20.29 -16.65
CA LEU A 403 3.02 -20.69 -16.64
C LEU A 403 3.37 -21.51 -15.38
N PRO A 404 4.40 -22.38 -15.44
CA PRO A 404 4.80 -23.18 -14.30
C PRO A 404 5.43 -22.34 -13.19
N TRP A 405 5.30 -22.82 -11.95
CA TRP A 405 5.95 -22.24 -10.75
C TRP A 405 7.34 -22.87 -10.58
N ASP A 406 8.27 -22.55 -11.47
CA ASP A 406 9.63 -23.08 -11.48
C ASP A 406 10.70 -22.06 -11.06
N GLY A 407 10.29 -20.82 -10.83
CA GLY A 407 11.17 -19.70 -10.48
C GLY A 407 11.94 -19.13 -11.66
N VAL A 408 11.69 -19.63 -12.88
CA VAL A 408 12.36 -19.22 -14.13
C VAL A 408 11.36 -18.61 -15.11
N ALA A 409 10.24 -19.30 -15.34
CA ALA A 409 9.16 -18.78 -16.19
C ALA A 409 8.58 -17.52 -15.56
N PHE A 410 8.54 -16.44 -16.31
CA PHE A 410 7.96 -15.17 -15.89
C PHE A 410 6.84 -14.75 -16.84
N GLY A 411 5.82 -14.14 -16.29
CA GLY A 411 4.64 -13.72 -17.04
C GLY A 411 3.83 -12.67 -16.28
N GLU A 412 2.72 -12.25 -16.87
CA GLU A 412 1.82 -11.32 -16.25
C GLU A 412 1.20 -11.92 -14.99
N LEU A 413 1.35 -11.24 -13.87
CA LEU A 413 0.77 -11.64 -12.59
C LEU A 413 -0.73 -11.33 -12.58
N GLN A 414 -1.53 -12.36 -12.31
CA GLN A 414 -2.98 -12.24 -12.15
C GLN A 414 -3.40 -12.78 -10.78
N VAL A 415 -4.37 -12.13 -10.17
CA VAL A 415 -4.86 -12.45 -8.82
C VAL A 415 -6.37 -12.48 -8.76
N ARG A 416 -6.91 -13.18 -7.75
CA ARG A 416 -8.33 -13.16 -7.38
C ARG A 416 -8.51 -13.38 -5.88
N GLY A 417 -9.62 -12.92 -5.32
CA GLY A 417 -9.92 -13.11 -3.90
C GLY A 417 -11.05 -12.22 -3.40
N PRO A 418 -11.54 -12.43 -2.16
CA PRO A 418 -12.71 -11.71 -1.63
C PRO A 418 -12.47 -10.23 -1.33
N TRP A 419 -11.22 -9.76 -1.40
CA TRP A 419 -10.85 -8.34 -1.30
C TRP A 419 -10.05 -7.84 -2.51
N VAL A 420 -10.10 -8.56 -3.62
CA VAL A 420 -9.60 -8.12 -4.93
C VAL A 420 -10.72 -7.42 -5.67
N ILE A 421 -10.38 -6.37 -6.39
CA ILE A 421 -11.32 -5.56 -7.16
C ILE A 421 -12.02 -6.39 -8.25
N ASP A 422 -13.31 -6.12 -8.45
CA ASP A 422 -14.09 -6.61 -9.59
C ASP A 422 -14.32 -5.52 -10.64
N HIS A 423 -14.59 -4.28 -10.17
CA HIS A 423 -14.79 -3.10 -11.01
C HIS A 423 -14.19 -1.86 -10.37
N TYR A 424 -13.66 -0.95 -11.19
CA TYR A 424 -13.32 0.39 -10.72
C TYR A 424 -14.58 1.23 -10.49
N PHE A 425 -14.52 2.11 -9.51
CA PHE A 425 -15.60 3.02 -9.19
C PHE A 425 -15.96 3.86 -10.43
N ARG A 426 -17.25 3.80 -10.86
CA ARG A 426 -17.77 4.43 -12.07
C ARG A 426 -17.06 4.01 -13.37
N GLY A 427 -16.43 2.87 -13.38
CA GLY A 427 -15.85 2.29 -14.59
C GLY A 427 -16.88 1.47 -15.36
N ASP A 428 -16.88 1.62 -16.70
CA ASP A 428 -17.88 0.98 -17.57
C ASP A 428 -17.62 -0.51 -17.84
N ALA A 429 -16.39 -0.97 -17.62
CA ALA A 429 -15.97 -2.34 -17.92
C ALA A 429 -15.23 -2.99 -16.75
N SER A 430 -15.45 -4.29 -16.57
CA SER A 430 -14.66 -5.09 -15.65
C SER A 430 -13.21 -5.21 -16.16
N PRO A 431 -12.21 -4.97 -15.31
CA PRO A 431 -10.82 -5.20 -15.66
C PRO A 431 -10.42 -6.68 -15.69
N LEU A 432 -11.32 -7.59 -15.30
CA LEU A 432 -11.01 -9.00 -15.14
C LEU A 432 -10.83 -9.72 -16.47
N ALA A 433 -9.80 -10.59 -16.52
CA ALA A 433 -9.57 -11.57 -17.58
C ALA A 433 -9.93 -12.96 -17.04
N ASP A 434 -10.98 -13.60 -17.55
CA ASP A 434 -11.46 -14.91 -17.10
C ASP A 434 -11.67 -15.04 -15.59
N GLY A 435 -12.15 -13.95 -14.94
CA GLY A 435 -12.37 -13.90 -13.49
C GLY A 435 -11.10 -13.66 -12.66
N TRP A 436 -9.99 -13.30 -13.30
CA TRP A 436 -8.74 -12.89 -12.66
C TRP A 436 -8.45 -11.42 -12.93
N PHE A 437 -7.94 -10.74 -11.92
CA PHE A 437 -7.50 -9.35 -12.06
C PHE A 437 -6.05 -9.30 -12.55
N PRO A 438 -5.77 -8.70 -13.72
CA PRO A 438 -4.41 -8.48 -14.22
C PRO A 438 -3.78 -7.31 -13.47
N THR A 439 -2.71 -7.60 -12.72
CA THR A 439 -2.09 -6.59 -11.83
C THR A 439 -1.25 -5.56 -12.57
N GLY A 440 -0.83 -5.89 -13.79
CA GLY A 440 0.15 -5.13 -14.56
C GLY A 440 1.57 -5.27 -14.02
N ASP A 441 1.83 -6.22 -13.13
CA ASP A 441 3.15 -6.66 -12.72
C ASP A 441 3.56 -7.91 -13.51
N VAL A 442 4.84 -8.04 -13.81
CA VAL A 442 5.47 -9.24 -14.36
C VAL A 442 6.24 -9.93 -13.24
N ALA A 443 6.07 -11.22 -13.12
CA ALA A 443 6.63 -11.96 -11.98
C ALA A 443 7.04 -13.38 -12.35
N THR A 444 7.89 -13.97 -11.51
CA THR A 444 8.10 -15.41 -11.39
C THR A 444 7.46 -15.92 -10.10
N ILE A 445 7.11 -17.21 -10.07
CA ILE A 445 6.71 -17.90 -8.84
C ILE A 445 7.58 -19.15 -8.75
N ASP A 446 8.23 -19.34 -7.60
CA ASP A 446 9.09 -20.52 -7.41
C ASP A 446 8.30 -21.75 -6.90
N PRO A 447 8.92 -22.96 -6.88
CA PRO A 447 8.26 -24.18 -6.39
C PRO A 447 7.83 -24.13 -4.92
N ASP A 448 8.36 -23.20 -4.14
CA ASP A 448 7.95 -22.93 -2.76
C ASP A 448 6.74 -21.98 -2.67
N GLY A 449 6.28 -21.46 -3.83
CA GLY A 449 5.15 -20.54 -3.94
C GLY A 449 5.52 -19.07 -3.66
N PHE A 450 6.81 -18.73 -3.64
CA PHE A 450 7.24 -17.34 -3.44
C PHE A 450 7.20 -16.57 -4.75
N LEU A 451 6.47 -15.48 -4.72
CA LEU A 451 6.38 -14.46 -5.75
C LEU A 451 7.67 -13.63 -5.78
N GLN A 452 8.21 -13.41 -6.96
CA GLN A 452 9.23 -12.41 -7.22
C GLN A 452 8.78 -11.51 -8.36
N ILE A 453 8.49 -10.24 -8.04
CA ILE A 453 8.20 -9.23 -9.05
C ILE A 453 9.48 -8.93 -9.80
N THR A 454 9.45 -9.14 -11.10
CA THR A 454 10.58 -8.85 -11.99
C THR A 454 10.48 -7.46 -12.57
N ASP A 455 9.26 -7.01 -12.88
CA ASP A 455 9.03 -5.65 -13.39
C ASP A 455 7.54 -5.29 -13.45
N ARG A 456 7.24 -4.08 -13.91
CA ARG A 456 5.92 -3.71 -14.44
C ARG A 456 5.83 -4.10 -15.92
N SER A 457 4.67 -4.57 -16.38
CA SER A 457 4.47 -4.98 -17.78
C SER A 457 4.85 -3.91 -18.81
N LYS A 458 4.78 -2.63 -18.42
CA LYS A 458 5.17 -1.47 -19.24
C LYS A 458 6.60 -0.95 -18.99
N ASP A 459 7.30 -1.48 -17.99
CA ASP A 459 8.67 -1.08 -17.63
C ASP A 459 9.69 -2.17 -17.96
N VAL A 460 9.24 -3.42 -18.13
CA VAL A 460 10.09 -4.53 -18.59
C VAL A 460 10.68 -4.20 -19.96
N ILE A 461 11.96 -4.47 -20.13
CA ILE A 461 12.70 -4.15 -21.34
C ILE A 461 12.67 -5.36 -22.25
N LYS A 462 12.04 -5.23 -23.43
CA LYS A 462 11.87 -6.32 -24.42
C LYS A 462 13.02 -6.31 -25.43
N SER A 463 14.05 -7.09 -25.14
CA SER A 463 15.29 -7.11 -25.92
C SER A 463 15.45 -8.39 -26.72
N GLY A 464 15.30 -8.31 -28.05
CA GLY A 464 15.52 -9.45 -28.95
C GLY A 464 14.62 -10.67 -28.72
N GLY A 465 13.40 -10.46 -28.21
CA GLY A 465 12.47 -11.54 -27.85
C GLY A 465 12.62 -12.06 -26.42
N GLU A 466 13.60 -11.57 -25.69
CA GLU A 466 13.84 -11.86 -24.27
C GLU A 466 13.48 -10.65 -23.41
N TRP A 467 13.20 -10.88 -22.15
CA TRP A 467 12.82 -9.83 -21.22
C TRP A 467 13.95 -9.55 -20.23
N ILE A 468 14.22 -8.26 -20.00
CA ILE A 468 15.21 -7.79 -19.02
C ILE A 468 14.48 -7.08 -17.89
N SER A 469 14.75 -7.50 -16.65
CA SER A 469 14.22 -6.86 -15.45
C SER A 469 14.92 -5.52 -15.21
N SER A 470 14.17 -4.44 -15.30
CA SER A 470 14.69 -3.12 -14.96
C SER A 470 14.98 -3.00 -13.45
N ILE A 471 14.22 -3.71 -12.61
CA ILE A 471 14.38 -3.72 -11.14
C ILE A 471 15.69 -4.41 -10.75
N ASP A 472 16.04 -5.52 -11.36
CA ASP A 472 17.31 -6.22 -11.05
C ASP A 472 18.52 -5.37 -11.43
N ILE A 473 18.44 -4.67 -12.57
CA ILE A 473 19.47 -3.71 -12.97
C ILE A 473 19.60 -2.58 -11.95
N GLU A 474 18.48 -2.00 -11.51
CA GLU A 474 18.45 -0.94 -10.48
C GLU A 474 19.05 -1.42 -9.15
N ASN A 475 18.69 -2.62 -8.70
CA ASN A 475 19.21 -3.20 -7.45
C ASN A 475 20.73 -3.37 -7.48
N VAL A 476 21.29 -3.79 -8.61
CA VAL A 476 22.75 -3.88 -8.78
C VAL A 476 23.39 -2.50 -8.72
N ALA A 477 22.82 -1.49 -9.39
CA ALA A 477 23.33 -0.12 -9.35
C ALA A 477 23.31 0.45 -7.92
N ILE A 478 22.19 0.31 -7.20
CA ILE A 478 22.02 0.81 -5.83
C ILE A 478 22.99 0.13 -4.84
N ALA A 479 23.41 -1.10 -5.11
CA ALA A 479 24.43 -1.78 -4.30
C ALA A 479 25.84 -1.20 -4.47
N HIS A 480 26.07 -0.35 -5.47
CA HIS A 480 27.35 0.33 -5.63
C HIS A 480 27.50 1.49 -4.63
N PRO A 481 28.64 1.60 -3.87
CA PRO A 481 28.81 2.61 -2.82
C PRO A 481 28.63 4.06 -3.29
N GLY A 482 28.94 4.36 -4.54
CA GLY A 482 28.86 5.70 -5.13
C GLY A 482 27.49 6.08 -5.67
N VAL A 483 26.49 5.18 -5.62
CA VAL A 483 25.14 5.44 -6.14
C VAL A 483 24.20 5.84 -5.01
N ALA A 484 23.51 6.96 -5.17
CA ALA A 484 22.44 7.39 -4.27
C ALA A 484 21.09 6.83 -4.71
N GLU A 485 20.77 6.98 -6.00
CA GLU A 485 19.54 6.47 -6.61
C GLU A 485 19.82 5.98 -8.04
N ALA A 486 19.03 5.02 -8.50
CA ALA A 486 19.13 4.50 -9.86
C ALA A 486 17.76 4.15 -10.42
N ALA A 487 17.58 4.37 -11.72
CA ALA A 487 16.43 3.96 -12.51
C ALA A 487 16.91 3.33 -13.83
N CYS A 488 16.27 2.25 -14.23
CA CYS A 488 16.54 1.64 -15.54
C CYS A 488 15.29 1.73 -16.42
N ILE A 489 15.46 2.21 -17.64
CA ILE A 489 14.40 2.34 -18.63
C ILE A 489 14.77 1.66 -19.95
N ALA A 490 13.74 1.27 -20.70
CA ALA A 490 13.90 0.81 -22.07
C ALA A 490 14.23 2.00 -23.01
N CYS A 491 15.27 1.86 -23.82
CA CYS A 491 15.53 2.73 -24.96
C CYS A 491 15.44 1.93 -26.26
N ALA A 492 14.89 2.58 -27.31
CA ALA A 492 14.77 1.95 -28.62
C ALA A 492 16.14 1.55 -29.19
N HIS A 493 16.21 0.34 -29.77
CA HIS A 493 17.42 -0.18 -30.39
C HIS A 493 17.10 -0.87 -31.73
N PRO A 494 17.76 -0.52 -32.84
CA PRO A 494 17.40 -0.97 -34.19
C PRO A 494 17.49 -2.51 -34.36
N LYS A 495 18.39 -3.17 -33.65
CA LYS A 495 18.59 -4.62 -33.73
C LYS A 495 17.79 -5.41 -32.68
N TRP A 496 17.65 -4.86 -31.48
CA TRP A 496 17.12 -5.58 -30.31
C TRP A 496 15.72 -5.15 -29.89
N THR A 497 15.09 -4.23 -30.61
CA THR A 497 13.84 -3.54 -30.27
C THR A 497 14.06 -2.54 -29.12
N GLU A 498 14.51 -3.03 -27.97
CA GLU A 498 14.82 -2.23 -26.78
C GLU A 498 16.12 -2.69 -26.13
N ARG A 499 16.82 -1.75 -25.47
CA ARG A 499 17.97 -2.03 -24.62
C ARG A 499 17.92 -1.18 -23.36
N PRO A 500 18.55 -1.65 -22.24
CA PRO A 500 18.56 -0.90 -20.98
C PRO A 500 19.40 0.40 -21.06
N LEU A 501 18.80 1.49 -20.61
CA LEU A 501 19.49 2.74 -20.25
C LEU A 501 19.40 2.90 -18.74
N LEU A 502 20.55 3.03 -18.05
CA LEU A 502 20.63 3.28 -16.62
C LEU A 502 20.75 4.77 -16.34
N VAL A 503 19.83 5.32 -15.53
CA VAL A 503 19.84 6.72 -15.09
C VAL A 503 20.18 6.75 -13.60
N VAL A 504 21.23 7.48 -13.22
CA VAL A 504 21.85 7.40 -11.89
C VAL A 504 21.99 8.77 -11.24
N VAL A 505 21.63 8.86 -9.96
CA VAL A 505 22.03 9.97 -9.08
C VAL A 505 23.25 9.52 -8.28
N PRO A 506 24.43 10.12 -8.47
CA PRO A 506 25.62 9.80 -7.71
C PRO A 506 25.51 10.33 -6.27
N ARG A 507 26.16 9.70 -5.31
CA ARG A 507 26.33 10.26 -3.97
C ARG A 507 27.25 11.47 -4.03
N GLU A 508 27.04 12.42 -3.14
CA GLU A 508 27.88 13.61 -3.01
C GLU A 508 29.36 13.22 -2.78
N GLY A 509 30.26 13.77 -3.58
CA GLY A 509 31.69 13.47 -3.53
C GLY A 509 32.10 12.13 -4.14
N ALA A 510 31.19 11.34 -4.68
CA ALA A 510 31.53 10.07 -5.34
C ALA A 510 32.14 10.31 -6.73
N ASN A 511 33.33 9.74 -6.96
CA ASN A 511 33.96 9.75 -8.30
C ASN A 511 33.46 8.54 -9.12
N LEU A 512 32.20 8.61 -9.58
CA LEU A 512 31.53 7.56 -10.32
C LEU A 512 31.55 7.85 -11.82
N THR A 513 32.03 6.89 -12.61
CA THR A 513 32.02 6.98 -14.05
C THR A 513 31.13 5.90 -14.69
N ARG A 514 30.72 6.13 -15.93
CA ARG A 514 29.97 5.16 -16.73
C ARG A 514 30.66 3.79 -16.72
N ASP A 515 31.96 3.76 -17.05
CA ASP A 515 32.71 2.52 -17.21
C ASP A 515 32.90 1.76 -15.90
N THR A 516 33.14 2.47 -14.79
CA THR A 516 33.24 1.84 -13.45
C THR A 516 31.91 1.21 -13.02
N LEU A 517 30.80 1.87 -13.34
CA LEU A 517 29.48 1.35 -13.00
C LEU A 517 29.09 0.16 -13.91
N LEU A 518 29.37 0.23 -15.21
CA LEU A 518 29.10 -0.91 -16.12
C LEU A 518 29.95 -2.13 -15.75
N ALA A 519 31.22 -1.95 -15.41
CA ALA A 519 32.07 -3.04 -14.92
C ALA A 519 31.55 -3.67 -13.62
N PHE A 520 30.85 -2.91 -12.79
CA PHE A 520 30.27 -3.42 -11.55
C PHE A 520 29.15 -4.44 -11.77
N TYR A 521 28.54 -4.47 -12.96
CA TYR A 521 27.53 -5.47 -13.34
C TYR A 521 28.11 -6.82 -13.73
N GLU A 522 29.42 -6.90 -14.04
CA GLU A 522 30.04 -8.15 -14.46
C GLU A 522 29.90 -9.25 -13.40
N GLY A 523 29.38 -10.39 -13.80
CA GLY A 523 29.13 -11.55 -12.92
C GLY A 523 27.93 -11.41 -11.95
N LYS A 524 27.23 -10.26 -11.96
CA LYS A 524 26.05 -10.03 -11.11
C LYS A 524 24.73 -10.17 -11.85
N VAL A 525 24.74 -9.93 -13.16
CA VAL A 525 23.60 -10.15 -14.06
C VAL A 525 24.07 -10.92 -15.30
N ALA A 526 23.13 -11.43 -16.09
CA ALA A 526 23.45 -12.00 -17.39
C ALA A 526 24.14 -10.94 -18.26
N LYS A 527 25.18 -11.32 -19.01
CA LYS A 527 25.99 -10.37 -19.79
C LYS A 527 25.16 -9.49 -20.73
N TRP A 528 24.09 -10.02 -21.28
CA TRP A 528 23.19 -9.29 -22.18
C TRP A 528 22.17 -8.40 -21.45
N TRP A 529 22.11 -8.45 -20.11
CA TRP A 529 21.32 -7.57 -19.26
C TRP A 529 22.07 -6.27 -18.90
N ILE A 530 23.38 -6.27 -19.03
CA ILE A 530 24.19 -5.08 -18.71
C ILE A 530 23.68 -3.89 -19.51
N PRO A 531 23.43 -2.74 -18.87
CA PRO A 531 22.97 -1.53 -19.56
C PRO A 531 23.90 -1.14 -20.71
N ASP A 532 23.32 -0.70 -21.81
CA ASP A 532 24.06 -0.24 -22.96
C ASP A 532 24.69 1.14 -22.71
N ASP A 533 24.09 1.92 -21.77
CA ASP A 533 24.65 3.20 -21.37
C ASP A 533 24.22 3.61 -19.96
N VAL A 534 24.93 4.61 -19.39
CA VAL A 534 24.65 5.22 -18.07
C VAL A 534 24.60 6.73 -18.22
N VAL A 535 23.53 7.33 -17.74
CA VAL A 535 23.35 8.79 -17.67
C VAL A 535 23.28 9.23 -16.21
N PHE A 536 24.08 10.25 -15.86
CA PHE A 536 24.06 10.84 -14.52
C PHE A 536 23.14 12.05 -14.49
N VAL A 537 22.32 12.14 -13.45
CA VAL A 537 21.35 13.22 -13.21
C VAL A 537 21.43 13.72 -11.77
N GLU A 538 20.94 14.93 -11.53
CA GLU A 538 20.91 15.51 -10.17
C GLU A 538 19.81 14.90 -9.30
N SER A 539 18.69 14.51 -9.90
CA SER A 539 17.57 13.88 -9.20
C SER A 539 16.74 13.01 -10.15
N LEU A 540 16.06 11.99 -9.58
CA LEU A 540 15.09 11.18 -10.30
C LEU A 540 13.66 11.68 -10.02
N PRO A 541 12.72 11.55 -10.99
CA PRO A 541 11.32 11.92 -10.78
C PRO A 541 10.62 10.86 -9.93
N HIS A 542 9.91 11.32 -8.89
CA HIS A 542 9.12 10.46 -8.00
C HIS A 542 7.63 10.83 -8.03
N THR A 543 6.78 9.86 -7.75
CA THR A 543 5.36 10.09 -7.52
C THR A 543 5.16 10.77 -6.17
N ALA A 544 3.97 11.31 -5.94
CA ALA A 544 3.55 11.85 -4.65
C ALA A 544 3.67 10.84 -3.47
N THR A 545 3.75 9.55 -3.76
CA THR A 545 3.95 8.45 -2.79
C THR A 545 5.40 8.01 -2.65
N GLY A 546 6.36 8.71 -3.30
CA GLY A 546 7.78 8.39 -3.26
C GLY A 546 8.22 7.26 -4.21
N LYS A 547 7.34 6.80 -5.10
CA LYS A 547 7.69 5.79 -6.12
C LYS A 547 8.33 6.45 -7.33
N LEU A 548 9.34 5.80 -7.89
CA LEU A 548 10.01 6.24 -9.11
C LEU A 548 9.05 6.35 -10.30
N GLN A 549 9.12 7.47 -11.04
CA GLN A 549 8.27 7.73 -12.22
C GLN A 549 9.03 7.40 -13.52
N LYS A 550 9.18 6.12 -13.85
CA LYS A 550 9.86 5.70 -15.10
C LYS A 550 9.21 6.24 -16.37
N LEU A 551 7.89 6.48 -16.35
CA LEU A 551 7.20 7.10 -17.50
C LEU A 551 7.81 8.46 -17.85
N LYS A 552 8.00 9.32 -16.85
CA LYS A 552 8.61 10.64 -17.04
C LYS A 552 10.06 10.54 -17.52
N LEU A 553 10.81 9.55 -17.03
CA LEU A 553 12.16 9.30 -17.54
C LEU A 553 12.13 8.86 -19.02
N ARG A 554 11.22 7.96 -19.41
CA ARG A 554 11.05 7.56 -20.81
C ARG A 554 10.64 8.74 -21.71
N GLU A 555 9.85 9.66 -21.21
CA GLU A 555 9.51 10.90 -21.93
C GLU A 555 10.74 11.81 -22.08
N THR A 556 11.52 11.99 -21.01
CA THR A 556 12.73 12.80 -21.00
C THR A 556 13.80 12.24 -21.94
N PHE A 557 13.96 10.93 -21.97
CA PHE A 557 14.99 10.25 -22.77
C PHE A 557 14.41 9.61 -24.06
N ARG A 558 13.25 10.08 -24.53
CA ARG A 558 12.58 9.53 -25.72
C ARG A 558 13.47 9.46 -26.96
N ASP A 559 14.25 10.53 -27.19
CA ASP A 559 15.13 10.68 -28.34
C ASP A 559 16.58 10.31 -28.04
N TYR A 560 16.81 9.63 -26.90
CA TYR A 560 18.16 9.18 -26.53
C TYR A 560 18.63 8.07 -27.44
N VAL A 561 19.81 8.24 -28.04
CA VAL A 561 20.42 7.25 -28.93
C VAL A 561 21.51 6.50 -28.17
N LEU A 562 21.30 5.22 -27.96
CA LEU A 562 22.27 4.35 -27.30
C LEU A 562 23.56 4.25 -28.12
N PRO A 563 24.76 4.27 -27.51
CA PRO A 563 26.03 4.09 -28.23
C PRO A 563 26.08 2.81 -29.07
N THR A 564 25.44 1.74 -28.60
CA THR A 564 25.36 0.45 -29.29
C THR A 564 24.43 0.47 -30.50
N ALA A 565 23.46 1.40 -30.56
CA ALA A 565 22.57 1.56 -31.71
C ALA A 565 23.25 2.21 -32.91
N VAL A 566 24.29 3.00 -32.67
CA VAL A 566 25.07 3.69 -33.74
C VAL A 566 26.07 2.73 -34.41
N CYS A 567 26.49 1.69 -33.67
CA CYS A 567 27.47 0.70 -34.14
C CYS A 567 26.85 -0.59 -34.72
N ALA A 568 25.52 -0.65 -34.86
CA ALA A 568 24.86 -1.82 -35.45
C ALA A 568 24.95 -1.72 -36.99
N PRO A 569 25.62 -2.72 -37.69
CA PRO A 569 25.73 -2.73 -39.15
C PRO A 569 24.37 -3.02 -39.83
#